data_acb3a3aa6f0840a18917b3d6995d9e36
#
_entry.id   acb3a3aa6f0840a18917b3d6995d9e36
#
_cell.length_a   1.000
_cell.length_b   1.000
_cell.length_c   1.000
_cell.angle_alpha   90.00
_cell.angle_beta   90.00
_cell.angle_gamma   90.00
#
_symmetry.space_group_name_H-M   'P 1'
#
loop_
_entity.id
_entity.type
_entity.pdbx_description
1 polymer ?
#
loop_
_entity_poly.entity_id
_entity_poly.type
_entity_poly.pdbx_seq_one_letter_code
_entity_poly.pdbx_strand_id
1 'polypeptide(L)'
;MTSYPNITIIVDTREQQPWDFDNYAVAHTKLDTGDYSIEGMEEVITIERKKSVSEIANNITEKRFVDVLERLSKYKYPFILLEFGLSDVLMYPVGSNLPKKMWSKIKISPTFILKNMLEWELKYGIHVIFCESGKNARILAEYIFKKIYFTELNAKEKE
;
A
#
# COMPACT_ATOMS: atom_id res chain seq x y z
N MET A 1 -16.77 0.91 21.36
CA MET A 1 -16.03 1.20 20.14
C MET A 1 -16.72 2.30 19.37
N THR A 2 -15.95 3.34 19.02
CA THR A 2 -16.45 4.43 18.21
C THR A 2 -16.49 3.97 16.74
N SER A 3 -17.69 3.86 16.17
CA SER A 3 -17.84 3.70 14.74
C SER A 3 -17.73 5.09 14.08
N TYR A 4 -17.20 5.14 12.87
CA TYR A 4 -17.15 6.38 12.07
C TYR A 4 -18.17 6.26 10.94
N PRO A 5 -19.45 6.56 11.22
CA PRO A 5 -20.55 6.29 10.29
C PRO A 5 -20.44 7.04 8.96
N ASN A 6 -19.65 8.10 8.93
CA ASN A 6 -19.49 8.93 7.74
C ASN A 6 -18.33 8.49 6.85
N ILE A 7 -17.57 7.47 7.26
CA ILE A 7 -16.46 6.94 6.46
C ILE A 7 -16.83 5.55 5.99
N THR A 8 -16.91 5.37 4.68
CA THR A 8 -17.04 4.06 4.06
C THR A 8 -15.73 3.76 3.34
N ILE A 9 -15.09 2.66 3.72
CA ILE A 9 -13.84 2.22 3.10
C ILE A 9 -14.18 1.45 1.84
N ILE A 10 -13.52 1.80 0.73
CA ILE A 10 -13.64 1.09 -0.53
C ILE A 10 -12.56 0.01 -0.56
N VAL A 11 -12.96 -1.21 -0.83
CA VAL A 11 -12.08 -2.34 -1.09
C VAL A 11 -12.19 -2.67 -2.58
N ASP A 12 -11.05 -2.69 -3.28
CA ASP A 12 -11.04 -3.03 -4.69
C ASP A 12 -11.58 -4.45 -4.90
N THR A 13 -12.41 -4.63 -5.90
CA THR A 13 -13.07 -5.91 -6.18
C THR A 13 -12.09 -7.05 -6.50
N ARG A 14 -10.84 -6.72 -6.86
CA ARG A 14 -9.79 -7.71 -7.16
C ARG A 14 -9.07 -8.22 -5.92
N GLU A 15 -9.28 -7.59 -4.75
CA GLU A 15 -8.68 -8.05 -3.49
C GLU A 15 -9.34 -9.36 -3.04
N GLN A 16 -8.54 -10.44 -2.97
CA GLN A 16 -9.02 -11.77 -2.62
C GLN A 16 -9.07 -12.01 -1.12
N GLN A 17 -8.17 -11.37 -0.36
CA GLN A 17 -8.09 -11.50 1.09
C GLN A 17 -7.98 -10.10 1.71
N PRO A 18 -9.05 -9.29 1.63
CA PRO A 18 -9.00 -7.92 2.12
C PRO A 18 -8.77 -7.85 3.63
N TRP A 19 -8.21 -6.73 4.07
CA TRP A 19 -8.15 -6.43 5.50
C TRP A 19 -9.56 -6.31 6.05
N ASP A 20 -9.73 -6.73 7.30
CA ASP A 20 -11.01 -6.64 8.00
C ASP A 20 -11.10 -5.31 8.77
N PHE A 21 -11.98 -4.43 8.31
CA PHE A 21 -12.20 -3.11 8.91
C PHE A 21 -13.46 -3.15 9.79
N ASP A 22 -13.34 -3.73 10.98
CA ASP A 22 -14.46 -3.99 11.89
C ASP A 22 -15.27 -2.75 12.27
N ASN A 23 -14.65 -1.57 12.31
CA ASN A 23 -15.26 -0.34 12.82
C ASN A 23 -15.76 0.60 11.72
N TYR A 24 -15.73 0.16 10.47
CA TYR A 24 -16.07 0.99 9.31
C TYR A 24 -17.06 0.27 8.40
N ALA A 25 -17.93 1.04 7.76
CA ALA A 25 -18.70 0.52 6.64
C ALA A 25 -17.70 0.21 5.51
N VAL A 26 -17.94 -0.87 4.78
CA VAL A 26 -17.08 -1.32 3.68
C VAL A 26 -17.92 -1.51 2.43
N ALA A 27 -17.45 -1.00 1.31
CA ALA A 27 -18.05 -1.23 0.00
C ALA A 27 -16.99 -1.82 -0.94
N HIS A 28 -17.40 -2.75 -1.78
CA HIS A 28 -16.52 -3.39 -2.76
C HIS A 28 -16.79 -2.77 -4.13
N THR A 29 -15.80 -2.00 -4.61
CA THR A 29 -15.92 -1.27 -5.87
C THR A 29 -14.56 -1.32 -6.58
N LYS A 30 -14.57 -1.45 -7.90
CA LYS A 30 -13.34 -1.44 -8.67
C LYS A 30 -12.66 -0.08 -8.57
N LEU A 31 -11.40 -0.07 -8.18
CA LEU A 31 -10.55 1.12 -8.16
C LEU A 31 -9.66 1.14 -9.41
N ASP A 32 -9.39 2.32 -9.94
CA ASP A 32 -8.46 2.47 -11.06
C ASP A 32 -7.05 2.05 -10.65
N THR A 33 -6.63 2.42 -9.46
CA THR A 33 -5.30 2.11 -8.96
C THR A 33 -5.37 1.93 -7.45
N GLY A 34 -4.63 0.93 -6.93
CA GLY A 34 -4.57 0.64 -5.50
C GLY A 34 -5.64 -0.36 -5.07
N ASP A 35 -5.56 -0.72 -3.80
CA ASP A 35 -6.40 -1.77 -3.22
C ASP A 35 -7.49 -1.21 -2.32
N TYR A 36 -7.27 -0.04 -1.72
CA TYR A 36 -8.19 0.57 -0.76
C TYR A 36 -8.30 2.08 -0.96
N SER A 37 -9.48 2.62 -0.71
CA SER A 37 -9.72 4.07 -0.72
C SER A 37 -10.89 4.41 0.20
N ILE A 38 -11.37 5.64 0.14
CA ILE A 38 -12.55 6.13 0.87
C ILE A 38 -13.61 6.48 -0.17
N GLU A 39 -14.86 6.06 0.09
CA GLU A 39 -15.99 6.43 -0.76
C GLU A 39 -16.13 7.95 -0.88
N GLY A 40 -16.19 8.46 -2.09
CA GLY A 40 -16.22 9.89 -2.38
C GLY A 40 -14.84 10.52 -2.53
N MET A 41 -13.77 9.78 -2.25
CA MET A 41 -12.38 10.26 -2.34
C MET A 41 -11.49 9.31 -3.16
N GLU A 42 -12.10 8.54 -4.07
CA GLU A 42 -11.39 7.50 -4.85
C GLU A 42 -10.31 8.06 -5.76
N GLU A 43 -10.34 9.35 -6.06
CA GLU A 43 -9.33 10.03 -6.87
C GLU A 43 -8.33 10.83 -6.01
N VAL A 44 -8.55 10.91 -4.70
CA VAL A 44 -7.76 11.71 -3.76
C VAL A 44 -6.77 10.86 -3.00
N ILE A 45 -7.22 9.72 -2.46
CA ILE A 45 -6.40 8.80 -1.68
C ILE A 45 -6.46 7.38 -2.26
N THR A 46 -5.32 6.73 -2.25
CA THR A 46 -5.25 5.30 -2.56
C THR A 46 -4.18 4.64 -1.71
N ILE A 47 -4.45 3.43 -1.29
CA ILE A 47 -3.49 2.58 -0.59
C ILE A 47 -3.27 1.32 -1.41
N GLU A 48 -2.03 1.10 -1.80
CA GLU A 48 -1.55 -0.15 -2.41
C GLU A 48 -0.95 -1.02 -1.31
N ARG A 49 -1.37 -2.27 -1.24
CA ARG A 49 -0.92 -3.24 -0.24
C ARG A 49 0.14 -4.15 -0.84
N LYS A 50 1.25 -4.37 -0.14
CA LYS A 50 2.29 -5.33 -0.53
C LYS A 50 2.52 -6.31 0.62
N LYS A 51 2.33 -7.59 0.35
CA LYS A 51 2.31 -8.63 1.39
C LYS A 51 3.69 -9.18 1.73
N SER A 52 4.63 -9.14 0.79
CA SER A 52 5.94 -9.77 0.98
C SER A 52 7.04 -9.06 0.20
N VAL A 53 8.28 -9.28 0.65
CA VAL A 53 9.46 -8.79 -0.08
C VAL A 53 9.54 -9.41 -1.47
N SER A 54 9.19 -10.70 -1.60
CA SER A 54 9.19 -11.38 -2.90
C SER A 54 8.24 -10.71 -3.91
N GLU A 55 7.07 -10.26 -3.45
CA GLU A 55 6.13 -9.54 -4.30
C GLU A 55 6.76 -8.25 -4.86
N ILE A 56 7.44 -7.49 -4.00
CA ILE A 56 8.14 -6.27 -4.42
C ILE A 56 9.29 -6.58 -5.36
N ALA A 57 10.09 -7.61 -5.06
CA ALA A 57 11.19 -8.03 -5.92
C ALA A 57 10.69 -8.37 -7.34
N ASN A 58 9.53 -9.02 -7.44
CA ASN A 58 8.91 -9.30 -8.73
C ASN A 58 8.42 -8.02 -9.41
N ASN A 59 7.75 -7.14 -8.68
CA ASN A 59 7.23 -5.87 -9.23
C ASN A 59 8.35 -5.01 -9.85
N ILE A 60 9.50 -4.92 -9.20
CA ILE A 60 10.63 -4.11 -9.66
C ILE A 60 11.07 -4.51 -11.07
N THR A 61 10.96 -5.79 -11.43
CA THR A 61 11.35 -6.30 -12.74
C THR A 61 10.27 -6.18 -13.81
N GLU A 62 9.06 -5.78 -13.44
CA GLU A 62 7.91 -5.71 -14.34
C GLU A 62 7.70 -4.29 -14.87
N LYS A 63 7.67 -4.14 -16.21
CA LYS A 63 7.41 -2.83 -16.84
C LYS A 63 6.05 -2.25 -16.44
N ARG A 64 5.04 -3.11 -16.28
CA ARG A 64 3.69 -2.68 -15.90
C ARG A 64 3.66 -2.01 -14.52
N PHE A 65 4.64 -2.32 -13.66
CA PHE A 65 4.68 -1.69 -12.33
C PHE A 65 5.07 -0.21 -12.41
N VAL A 66 5.85 0.19 -13.41
CA VAL A 66 6.14 1.60 -13.66
C VAL A 66 4.84 2.36 -13.94
N ASP A 67 3.93 1.75 -14.71
CA ASP A 67 2.63 2.35 -15.00
C ASP A 67 1.79 2.50 -13.72
N VAL A 68 1.86 1.52 -12.82
CA VAL A 68 1.20 1.59 -11.51
C VAL A 68 1.75 2.76 -10.70
N LEU A 69 3.08 2.91 -10.64
CA LEU A 69 3.73 4.00 -9.92
C LEU A 69 3.33 5.37 -10.49
N GLU A 70 3.28 5.50 -11.80
CA GLU A 70 2.86 6.72 -12.47
C GLU A 70 1.41 7.07 -12.14
N ARG A 71 0.51 6.09 -12.11
CA ARG A 71 -0.88 6.31 -11.72
C ARG A 71 -1.01 6.69 -10.25
N LEU A 72 -0.26 6.02 -9.36
CA LEU A 72 -0.23 6.35 -7.94
C LEU A 72 0.25 7.79 -7.71
N SER A 73 1.24 8.24 -8.46
CA SER A 73 1.82 9.57 -8.32
C SER A 73 0.83 10.71 -8.57
N LYS A 74 -0.29 10.43 -9.23
CA LYS A 74 -1.32 11.44 -9.54
C LYS A 74 -2.28 11.68 -8.38
N TYR A 75 -2.28 10.82 -7.37
CA TYR A 75 -3.14 11.00 -6.20
C TYR A 75 -2.53 12.04 -5.26
N LYS A 76 -3.40 12.76 -4.56
CA LYS A 76 -2.96 13.70 -3.53
C LYS A 76 -2.29 12.95 -2.36
N TYR A 77 -2.83 11.78 -2.02
CA TYR A 77 -2.35 10.96 -0.91
C TYR A 77 -2.12 9.52 -1.37
N PRO A 78 -1.01 9.22 -2.05
CA PRO A 78 -0.70 7.85 -2.48
C PRO A 78 0.15 7.13 -1.44
N PHE A 79 -0.26 5.93 -1.05
CA PHE A 79 0.45 5.12 -0.06
C PHE A 79 0.71 3.71 -0.60
N ILE A 80 1.89 3.19 -0.27
CA ILE A 80 2.19 1.76 -0.37
C ILE A 80 2.48 1.29 1.05
N LEU A 81 1.63 0.41 1.57
CA LEU A 81 1.82 -0.16 2.91
C LEU A 81 2.38 -1.58 2.78
N LEU A 82 3.49 -1.82 3.47
CA LEU A 82 4.25 -3.06 3.40
C LEU A 82 3.98 -3.91 4.64
N GLU A 83 3.51 -5.15 4.43
CA GLU A 83 3.22 -6.09 5.52
C GLU A 83 4.46 -6.80 6.03
N PHE A 84 5.60 -6.15 5.92
CA PHE A 84 6.90 -6.65 6.38
C PHE A 84 7.74 -5.47 6.83
N GLY A 85 8.89 -5.77 7.46
CA GLY A 85 9.79 -4.74 7.97
C GLY A 85 11.05 -4.56 7.13
N LEU A 86 11.82 -3.54 7.47
CA LEU A 86 13.12 -3.28 6.83
C LEU A 86 14.04 -4.49 6.98
N SER A 87 14.03 -5.16 8.14
CA SER A 87 14.85 -6.34 8.38
C SER A 87 14.57 -7.46 7.38
N ASP A 88 13.31 -7.61 6.99
CA ASP A 88 12.93 -8.62 6.00
C ASP A 88 13.54 -8.34 4.63
N VAL A 89 13.61 -7.07 4.25
CA VAL A 89 14.28 -6.66 3.00
C VAL A 89 15.77 -6.93 3.08
N LEU A 90 16.39 -6.55 4.20
CA LEU A 90 17.85 -6.70 4.38
C LEU A 90 18.29 -8.15 4.39
N MET A 91 17.43 -9.06 4.84
CA MET A 91 17.71 -10.49 4.88
C MET A 91 17.28 -11.25 3.62
N TYR A 92 16.57 -10.60 2.70
CA TYR A 92 16.08 -11.27 1.50
C TYR A 92 17.23 -11.98 0.74
N PRO A 93 17.10 -13.25 0.30
CA PRO A 93 15.86 -14.06 0.27
C PRO A 93 15.60 -14.88 1.55
N VAL A 94 16.38 -14.73 2.62
CA VAL A 94 16.14 -15.43 3.89
C VAL A 94 14.77 -14.99 4.43
N GLY A 95 13.98 -15.95 4.90
CA GLY A 95 12.63 -15.67 5.38
C GLY A 95 11.58 -15.62 4.26
N SER A 96 11.99 -15.70 2.99
CA SER A 96 11.06 -15.82 1.87
C SER A 96 10.63 -17.30 1.74
N ASN A 97 9.52 -17.54 1.03
CA ASN A 97 9.06 -18.90 0.76
C ASN A 97 9.83 -19.58 -0.39
N LEU A 98 10.88 -18.93 -0.90
CA LEU A 98 11.69 -19.46 -1.99
C LEU A 98 12.62 -20.55 -1.47
N PRO A 99 12.67 -21.74 -2.14
CA PRO A 99 13.59 -22.80 -1.77
C PRO A 99 15.05 -22.35 -1.85
N LYS A 100 15.89 -22.79 -0.91
CA LYS A 100 17.31 -22.42 -0.87
C LYS A 100 18.04 -22.71 -2.19
N LYS A 101 17.67 -23.80 -2.87
CA LYS A 101 18.25 -24.16 -4.17
C LYS A 101 18.03 -23.10 -5.25
N MET A 102 17.04 -22.24 -5.07
CA MET A 102 16.71 -21.17 -6.01
C MET A 102 17.45 -19.86 -5.69
N TRP A 103 18.05 -19.75 -4.50
CA TRP A 103 18.67 -18.48 -4.05
C TRP A 103 19.83 -18.03 -4.95
N SER A 104 20.61 -18.97 -5.48
CA SER A 104 21.71 -18.66 -6.39
C SER A 104 21.27 -18.05 -7.71
N LYS A 105 20.00 -18.22 -8.07
CA LYS A 105 19.41 -17.69 -9.30
C LYS A 105 18.76 -16.32 -9.10
N ILE A 106 18.63 -15.87 -7.84
CA ILE A 106 18.01 -14.59 -7.51
C ILE A 106 19.00 -13.49 -7.83
N LYS A 107 18.62 -12.58 -8.73
CA LYS A 107 19.45 -11.44 -9.15
C LYS A 107 19.13 -10.15 -8.42
N ILE A 108 17.98 -10.11 -7.74
CA ILE A 108 17.53 -8.92 -7.02
C ILE A 108 18.11 -8.93 -5.63
N SER A 109 18.92 -7.93 -5.30
CA SER A 109 19.56 -7.79 -3.99
C SER A 109 18.75 -6.87 -3.08
N PRO A 110 18.92 -6.95 -1.75
CA PRO A 110 18.33 -5.98 -0.82
C PRO A 110 18.65 -4.53 -1.19
N THR A 111 19.90 -4.25 -1.59
CA THR A 111 20.31 -2.89 -2.02
C THR A 111 19.48 -2.41 -3.19
N PHE A 112 19.26 -3.26 -4.19
CA PHE A 112 18.46 -2.91 -5.36
C PHE A 112 17.00 -2.65 -5.00
N ILE A 113 16.44 -3.48 -4.12
CA ILE A 113 15.08 -3.30 -3.62
C ILE A 113 14.93 -1.93 -2.94
N LEU A 114 15.84 -1.61 -2.01
CA LEU A 114 15.79 -0.35 -1.26
C LEU A 114 15.94 0.87 -2.17
N LYS A 115 16.83 0.80 -3.15
CA LYS A 115 17.00 1.90 -4.11
C LYS A 115 15.71 2.17 -4.89
N ASN A 116 15.03 1.11 -5.30
CA ASN A 116 13.75 1.26 -5.99
C ASN A 116 12.66 1.84 -5.08
N MET A 117 12.58 1.37 -3.84
CA MET A 117 11.61 1.88 -2.88
C MET A 117 11.83 3.36 -2.59
N LEU A 118 13.07 3.78 -2.46
CA LEU A 118 13.40 5.20 -2.27
C LEU A 118 13.04 6.02 -3.51
N GLU A 119 13.20 5.47 -4.70
CA GLU A 119 12.76 6.15 -5.93
C GLU A 119 11.24 6.36 -5.94
N TRP A 120 10.48 5.39 -5.42
CA TRP A 120 9.02 5.52 -5.32
C TRP A 120 8.64 6.73 -4.46
N GLU A 121 9.37 6.98 -3.38
CA GLU A 121 9.15 8.16 -2.54
C GLU A 121 9.66 9.45 -3.19
N LEU A 122 10.89 9.45 -3.67
CA LEU A 122 11.56 10.68 -4.12
C LEU A 122 11.12 11.14 -5.50
N LYS A 123 10.91 10.22 -6.41
CA LYS A 123 10.52 10.55 -7.79
C LYS A 123 8.99 10.65 -7.94
N TYR A 124 8.27 9.71 -7.36
CA TYR A 124 6.82 9.60 -7.55
C TYR A 124 6.01 10.21 -6.41
N GLY A 125 6.65 10.61 -5.31
CA GLY A 125 5.97 11.21 -4.18
C GLY A 125 5.04 10.24 -3.45
N ILE A 126 5.29 8.94 -3.53
CA ILE A 126 4.48 7.92 -2.88
C ILE A 126 5.02 7.68 -1.47
N HIS A 127 4.12 7.65 -0.48
CA HIS A 127 4.51 7.30 0.88
C HIS A 127 4.64 5.78 1.00
N VAL A 128 5.85 5.30 1.26
CA VAL A 128 6.13 3.86 1.39
C VAL A 128 6.45 3.57 2.85
N ILE A 129 5.62 2.78 3.51
CA ILE A 129 5.70 2.58 4.96
C ILE A 129 5.82 1.09 5.29
N PHE A 130 6.88 0.75 6.03
CA PHE A 130 7.04 -0.59 6.61
C PHE A 130 6.08 -0.74 7.80
N CYS A 131 5.20 -1.72 7.74
CA CYS A 131 4.20 -1.97 8.78
C CYS A 131 4.43 -3.27 9.55
N GLU A 132 5.42 -4.07 9.15
CA GLU A 132 5.83 -5.33 9.78
C GLU A 132 4.85 -6.49 9.58
N SER A 133 3.56 -6.25 9.62
CA SER A 133 2.53 -7.30 9.51
C SER A 133 1.28 -6.75 8.81
N GLY A 134 0.42 -7.66 8.38
CA GLY A 134 -0.88 -7.28 7.81
C GLY A 134 -1.79 -6.60 8.84
N LYS A 135 -1.73 -7.05 10.08
CA LYS A 135 -2.49 -6.45 11.19
C LYS A 135 -2.08 -4.99 11.40
N ASN A 136 -0.77 -4.73 11.46
CA ASN A 136 -0.25 -3.37 11.65
C ASN A 136 -0.57 -2.49 10.44
N ALA A 137 -0.46 -3.04 9.23
CA ALA A 137 -0.81 -2.30 8.01
C ALA A 137 -2.28 -1.88 8.01
N ARG A 138 -3.18 -2.78 8.38
CA ARG A 138 -4.60 -2.46 8.51
C ARG A 138 -4.84 -1.36 9.55
N ILE A 139 -4.20 -1.47 10.72
CA ILE A 139 -4.33 -0.46 11.78
C ILE A 139 -3.87 0.92 11.26
N LEU A 140 -2.73 0.95 10.61
CA LEU A 140 -2.21 2.21 10.03
C LEU A 140 -3.15 2.73 8.94
N ALA A 141 -3.68 1.87 8.09
CA ALA A 141 -4.62 2.26 7.05
C ALA A 141 -5.85 2.95 7.64
N GLU A 142 -6.40 2.44 8.75
CA GLU A 142 -7.53 3.06 9.43
C GLU A 142 -7.18 4.48 9.91
N TYR A 143 -6.00 4.67 10.50
CA TYR A 143 -5.54 5.99 10.93
C TYR A 143 -5.35 6.94 9.74
N ILE A 144 -4.79 6.45 8.65
CA ILE A 144 -4.59 7.23 7.42
C ILE A 144 -5.94 7.71 6.87
N PHE A 145 -6.90 6.80 6.73
CA PHE A 145 -8.22 7.14 6.20
C PHE A 145 -8.93 8.17 7.06
N LYS A 146 -8.91 7.97 8.37
CA LYS A 146 -9.53 8.88 9.31
C LYS A 146 -8.90 10.29 9.23
N LYS A 147 -7.56 10.34 9.25
CA LYS A 147 -6.84 11.62 9.21
C LYS A 147 -7.11 12.36 7.90
N ILE A 148 -7.07 11.67 6.79
CA ILE A 148 -7.29 12.29 5.48
C ILE A 148 -8.75 12.74 5.32
N TYR A 149 -9.70 11.89 5.74
CA TYR A 149 -11.12 12.25 5.68
C TYR A 149 -11.40 13.58 6.38
N PHE A 150 -10.94 13.73 7.61
CA PHE A 150 -11.16 14.96 8.36
C PHE A 150 -10.36 16.14 7.83
N THR A 151 -9.15 15.89 7.31
CA THR A 151 -8.34 16.95 6.70
C THR A 151 -9.04 17.52 5.46
N GLU A 152 -9.56 16.66 4.59
CA GLU A 152 -10.27 17.08 3.38
C GLU A 152 -11.62 17.72 3.71
N LEU A 153 -12.33 17.19 4.71
CA LEU A 153 -13.59 17.77 5.15
C LEU A 153 -13.39 19.20 5.67
N ASN A 154 -12.37 19.41 6.51
CA ASN A 154 -12.05 20.73 7.04
C ASN A 154 -11.60 21.70 5.95
N ALA A 155 -10.89 21.23 4.95
CA ALA A 155 -10.47 22.05 3.81
C ALA A 155 -11.69 22.56 3.01
N LYS A 156 -12.72 21.73 2.83
CA LYS A 156 -13.96 22.12 2.14
C LYS A 156 -14.77 23.13 2.92
N GLU A 157 -14.76 23.05 4.26
CA GLU A 157 -15.48 24.00 5.12
C GLU A 157 -14.84 25.40 5.13
N LYS A 158 -13.57 25.52 4.73
CA LYS A 158 -12.85 26.80 4.67
C LYS A 158 -12.96 27.50 3.32
N GLU A 159 -13.52 26.84 2.32
CA GLU A 159 -13.81 27.41 1.00
C GLU A 159 -15.18 28.12 1.07
#